data_9758a03e59cb1f1edf9f62f0b42e9da4
#
_entry.id   9758a03e59cb1f1edf9f62f0b42e9da4
#
_cell.length_a   1.000
_cell.length_b   1.000
_cell.length_c   1.000
_cell.angle_alpha   90.00
_cell.angle_beta   90.00
_cell.angle_gamma   90.00
#
_symmetry.space_group_name_H-M   'P 1'
#
loop_
_entity.id
_entity.type
_entity.pdbx_description
1 polymer ?
#
loop_
_entity_poly.entity_id
_entity_poly.type
_entity_poly.pdbx_seq_one_letter_code
_entity_poly.pdbx_strand_id
1 'polypeptide(L)'
;MFHLIKYSVIRKVKNFSMLFWPCMFPLILGTLFYFAFGNISESDFETVQAAFVEENPGDSVFPSFLEEVSKEETLIHVETMTEKEALQKLEDQKISGIFYGTETPYLKVGKNGLAQSIMQSILESYLNGKDTLETVADVHPENMKKAVAAMSDYQELVENVSAGGRTTNGNMEFFYALAAMACMYGCFIGLGSAMWLQANLSTLAARQCVSPVHRLKMILTELISSFILHFLNVVILIVYCKYVLQMEFQGSMGKMLLIVAAGCVIGVSMGILVCSIGKFSEGIKVGIMLGISMTTSVLAGLVNVQIKHAVDRALPLVNKLNPAAVISDAFYCINVYDDPVRFRNDILTLFIMCTVILAVSFVVVRRERYDSI
;
A
#
# COMPACT_ATOMS: atom_id res chain seq x y z
N MET A 1 -17.17 36.04 9.90
CA MET A 1 -16.36 34.81 9.87
C MET A 1 -16.34 34.16 8.47
N PHE A 2 -17.48 33.98 7.82
CA PHE A 2 -17.55 33.40 6.48
C PHE A 2 -16.70 34.15 5.41
N HIS A 3 -16.78 35.47 5.36
CA HIS A 3 -15.93 36.29 4.48
C HIS A 3 -14.43 36.03 4.68
N LEU A 4 -13.99 35.98 5.93
CA LEU A 4 -12.57 35.73 6.25
C LEU A 4 -12.13 34.35 5.78
N ILE A 5 -12.97 33.33 6.00
CA ILE A 5 -12.70 31.95 5.52
C ILE A 5 -12.60 31.93 3.99
N LYS A 6 -13.55 32.54 3.27
CA LYS A 6 -13.56 32.62 1.81
C LYS A 6 -12.27 33.24 1.26
N TYR A 7 -11.84 34.36 1.79
CA TYR A 7 -10.62 35.03 1.31
C TYR A 7 -9.35 34.27 1.71
N SER A 8 -9.34 33.64 2.89
CA SER A 8 -8.22 32.76 3.30
C SER A 8 -8.08 31.56 2.35
N VAL A 9 -9.18 30.89 1.97
CA VAL A 9 -9.16 29.81 0.98
C VAL A 9 -8.65 30.30 -0.37
N ILE A 10 -9.19 31.42 -0.90
CA ILE A 10 -8.79 31.99 -2.20
C ILE A 10 -7.29 32.31 -2.21
N ARG A 11 -6.76 32.88 -1.13
CA ARG A 11 -5.33 33.16 -0.98
C ARG A 11 -4.47 31.91 -1.05
N LYS A 12 -4.89 30.86 -0.33
CA LYS A 12 -4.18 29.57 -0.30
C LYS A 12 -4.20 28.88 -1.67
N VAL A 13 -5.33 28.90 -2.35
CA VAL A 13 -5.48 28.33 -3.72
C VAL A 13 -4.56 29.04 -4.72
N LYS A 14 -4.35 30.35 -4.57
CA LYS A 14 -3.44 31.11 -5.44
C LYS A 14 -1.94 30.86 -5.16
N ASN A 15 -1.61 30.23 -4.04
CA ASN A 15 -0.23 29.88 -3.69
C ASN A 15 0.09 28.45 -4.15
N PHE A 16 0.61 28.32 -5.38
CA PHE A 16 0.95 27.02 -5.98
C PHE A 16 1.95 26.22 -5.14
N SER A 17 2.99 26.87 -4.60
CA SER A 17 4.00 26.17 -3.79
C SER A 17 3.41 25.50 -2.55
N MET A 18 2.40 26.14 -1.94
CA MET A 18 1.71 25.60 -0.76
C MET A 18 0.78 24.43 -1.09
N LEU A 19 0.23 24.39 -2.32
CA LEU A 19 -0.71 23.36 -2.75
C LEU A 19 -0.06 22.18 -3.46
N PHE A 20 1.12 22.36 -4.03
CA PHE A 20 1.80 21.33 -4.82
C PHE A 20 1.98 20.03 -4.02
N TRP A 21 2.60 20.11 -2.85
CA TRP A 21 2.87 18.95 -2.01
C TRP A 21 1.61 18.22 -1.52
N PRO A 22 0.58 18.93 -0.98
CA PRO A 22 -0.61 18.23 -0.47
C PRO A 22 -1.61 17.83 -1.55
N CYS A 23 -1.55 18.37 -2.77
CA CYS A 23 -2.51 18.06 -3.83
C CYS A 23 -1.87 17.29 -4.99
N MET A 24 -0.87 17.87 -5.66
CA MET A 24 -0.30 17.31 -6.88
C MET A 24 0.56 16.07 -6.61
N PHE A 25 1.41 16.12 -5.58
CA PHE A 25 2.35 15.04 -5.31
C PHE A 25 1.65 13.71 -5.00
N PRO A 26 0.60 13.63 -4.13
CA PRO A 26 -0.10 12.38 -3.90
C PRO A 26 -0.83 11.83 -5.14
N LEU A 27 -1.33 12.69 -6.03
CA LEU A 27 -1.95 12.27 -7.29
C LEU A 27 -0.91 11.65 -8.24
N ILE A 28 0.26 12.29 -8.39
CA ILE A 28 1.37 11.77 -9.19
C ILE A 28 1.83 10.42 -8.62
N LEU A 29 2.05 10.35 -7.31
CA LEU A 29 2.51 9.13 -6.65
C LEU A 29 1.48 8.00 -6.75
N GLY A 30 0.18 8.31 -6.62
CA GLY A 30 -0.91 7.33 -6.82
C GLY A 30 -0.93 6.78 -8.24
N THR A 31 -0.71 7.64 -9.23
CA THR A 31 -0.60 7.22 -10.64
C THR A 31 0.64 6.34 -10.86
N LEU A 32 1.78 6.70 -10.29
CA LEU A 32 3.00 5.87 -10.35
C LEU A 32 2.79 4.50 -9.70
N PHE A 33 2.14 4.47 -8.54
CA PHE A 33 1.80 3.20 -7.87
C PHE A 33 0.87 2.34 -8.72
N TYR A 34 -0.12 2.94 -9.38
CA TYR A 34 -1.01 2.23 -10.29
C TYR A 34 -0.24 1.56 -11.42
N PHE A 35 0.68 2.27 -12.09
CA PHE A 35 1.51 1.69 -13.14
C PHE A 35 2.54 0.69 -12.61
N ALA A 36 3.07 0.89 -11.40
CA ALA A 36 4.06 0.00 -10.82
C ALA A 36 3.44 -1.31 -10.28
N PHE A 37 2.25 -1.24 -9.70
CA PHE A 37 1.63 -2.35 -8.99
C PHE A 37 0.32 -2.82 -9.63
N GLY A 38 -0.33 -2.01 -10.46
CA GLY A 38 -1.60 -2.34 -11.10
C GLY A 38 -1.51 -3.54 -12.05
N ASN A 39 -0.37 -3.69 -12.71
CA ASN A 39 -0.12 -4.83 -13.59
C ASN A 39 0.40 -6.09 -12.86
N ILE A 40 0.73 -6.00 -11.55
CA ILE A 40 1.30 -7.16 -10.82
C ILE A 40 0.21 -8.18 -10.45
N SER A 41 -1.05 -7.77 -10.34
CA SER A 41 -2.17 -8.69 -10.04
C SER A 41 -2.80 -9.33 -11.28
N GLU A 42 -2.59 -8.71 -12.43
CA GLU A 42 -2.87 -9.23 -13.77
C GLU A 42 -1.58 -9.38 -14.56
N SER A 43 -0.41 -9.28 -13.90
CA SER A 43 0.78 -9.71 -14.60
C SER A 43 0.45 -11.11 -15.06
N ASP A 44 0.23 -11.22 -16.36
CA ASP A 44 0.44 -12.41 -17.11
C ASP A 44 1.54 -13.15 -16.35
N PHE A 45 1.15 -14.18 -15.65
CA PHE A 45 2.11 -15.14 -15.17
C PHE A 45 2.85 -15.53 -16.44
N GLU A 46 4.05 -14.96 -16.66
CA GLU A 46 4.82 -15.33 -17.85
C GLU A 46 4.88 -16.85 -17.78
N THR A 47 4.19 -17.48 -18.69
CA THR A 47 4.12 -18.94 -18.79
C THR A 47 5.54 -19.45 -18.62
N VAL A 48 5.78 -20.24 -17.60
CA VAL A 48 7.13 -20.74 -17.27
C VAL A 48 7.64 -21.54 -18.45
N GLN A 49 8.65 -21.02 -19.14
CA GLN A 49 9.27 -21.74 -20.25
C GLN A 49 10.20 -22.81 -19.70
N ALA A 50 9.96 -24.09 -20.05
CA ALA A 50 10.76 -25.22 -19.61
C ALA A 50 11.14 -26.13 -20.79
N ALA A 51 12.24 -26.84 -20.64
CA ALA A 51 12.61 -27.87 -21.57
C ALA A 51 12.35 -29.28 -20.96
N PHE A 52 12.00 -30.22 -21.82
CA PHE A 52 12.01 -31.65 -21.50
C PHE A 52 13.10 -32.35 -22.31
N VAL A 53 13.93 -33.11 -21.62
CA VAL A 53 15.01 -33.93 -22.21
C VAL A 53 14.77 -35.40 -21.88
N GLU A 54 14.63 -36.23 -22.88
CA GLU A 54 14.51 -37.67 -22.73
C GLU A 54 15.91 -38.28 -22.66
N GLU A 55 16.33 -38.78 -21.49
CA GLU A 55 17.65 -39.41 -21.31
C GLU A 55 17.62 -40.93 -21.51
N ASN A 56 16.51 -41.58 -21.11
CA ASN A 56 16.25 -42.97 -21.33
C ASN A 56 14.74 -43.23 -21.41
N PRO A 57 14.25 -44.15 -22.23
CA PRO A 57 12.82 -44.50 -22.28
C PRO A 57 12.38 -45.31 -21.04
N GLY A 58 12.52 -44.70 -19.85
CA GLY A 58 12.23 -45.39 -18.58
C GLY A 58 10.82 -45.11 -18.06
N ASP A 59 10.34 -43.89 -18.17
CA ASP A 59 9.01 -43.49 -17.70
C ASP A 59 8.20 -42.88 -18.84
N SER A 60 7.39 -43.67 -19.51
CA SER A 60 6.54 -43.22 -20.62
C SER A 60 5.35 -42.36 -20.17
N VAL A 61 5.07 -42.25 -18.88
CA VAL A 61 3.93 -41.54 -18.31
C VAL A 61 4.30 -40.07 -18.02
N PHE A 62 5.54 -39.78 -17.62
CA PHE A 62 5.97 -38.43 -17.29
C PHE A 62 5.87 -37.43 -18.45
N PRO A 63 6.29 -37.77 -19.69
CA PRO A 63 6.09 -36.89 -20.83
C PRO A 63 4.62 -36.56 -21.09
N SER A 64 3.74 -37.58 -20.98
CA SER A 64 2.29 -37.38 -21.16
C SER A 64 1.68 -36.49 -20.07
N PHE A 65 2.15 -36.63 -18.84
CA PHE A 65 1.76 -35.77 -17.74
C PHE A 65 2.19 -34.30 -17.99
N LEU A 66 3.44 -34.08 -18.42
CA LEU A 66 3.93 -32.76 -18.76
C LEU A 66 3.16 -32.10 -19.93
N GLU A 67 2.80 -32.92 -20.92
CA GLU A 67 1.98 -32.47 -22.06
C GLU A 67 0.57 -32.05 -21.60
N GLU A 68 -0.03 -32.81 -20.66
CA GLU A 68 -1.35 -32.47 -20.10
C GLU A 68 -1.32 -31.16 -19.32
N VAL A 69 -0.33 -30.99 -18.43
CA VAL A 69 -0.12 -29.77 -17.66
C VAL A 69 0.18 -28.58 -18.57
N SER A 70 0.88 -28.80 -19.69
CA SER A 70 1.21 -27.75 -20.67
C SER A 70 0.02 -27.35 -21.56
N LYS A 71 -1.04 -28.16 -21.68
CA LYS A 71 -2.24 -27.83 -22.46
C LYS A 71 -3.03 -26.65 -21.91
N GLU A 72 -2.98 -26.40 -20.61
CA GLU A 72 -3.66 -25.25 -20.00
C GLU A 72 -2.96 -23.92 -20.23
N GLU A 73 -1.86 -23.86 -20.98
CA GLU A 73 -1.04 -22.71 -21.43
C GLU A 73 -0.78 -21.58 -20.39
N THR A 74 -1.44 -21.63 -19.25
CA THR A 74 -1.44 -20.54 -18.25
C THR A 74 -0.26 -20.63 -17.28
N LEU A 75 0.21 -21.84 -16.95
CA LEU A 75 1.23 -22.04 -15.90
C LEU A 75 2.61 -22.34 -16.46
N ILE A 76 2.71 -23.30 -17.41
CA ILE A 76 3.98 -23.79 -17.93
C ILE A 76 3.86 -24.18 -19.41
N HIS A 77 4.89 -23.85 -20.18
CA HIS A 77 5.07 -24.34 -21.55
C HIS A 77 6.34 -25.18 -21.61
N VAL A 78 6.20 -26.45 -22.01
CA VAL A 78 7.30 -27.42 -22.04
C VAL A 78 7.61 -27.78 -23.48
N GLU A 79 8.84 -27.51 -23.92
CA GLU A 79 9.36 -27.93 -25.23
C GLU A 79 10.29 -29.10 -25.11
N THR A 80 10.05 -30.17 -25.91
CA THR A 80 10.98 -31.30 -26.00
C THR A 80 12.16 -30.93 -26.88
N MET A 81 13.38 -31.07 -26.38
CA MET A 81 14.60 -30.76 -27.12
C MET A 81 15.78 -31.60 -26.68
N THR A 82 16.90 -31.47 -27.41
CA THR A 82 18.14 -32.18 -27.03
C THR A 82 18.79 -31.54 -25.80
N GLU A 83 19.51 -32.34 -25.02
CA GLU A 83 20.20 -31.86 -23.80
C GLU A 83 21.10 -30.66 -24.07
N LYS A 84 21.83 -30.70 -25.21
CA LYS A 84 22.75 -29.62 -25.57
C LYS A 84 22.04 -28.29 -25.84
N GLU A 85 20.90 -28.35 -26.51
CA GLU A 85 20.07 -27.17 -26.78
C GLU A 85 19.40 -26.66 -25.49
N ALA A 86 18.92 -27.58 -24.63
CA ALA A 86 18.33 -27.23 -23.36
C ALA A 86 19.31 -26.49 -22.43
N LEU A 87 20.54 -27.02 -22.32
CA LEU A 87 21.58 -26.38 -21.51
C LEU A 87 21.97 -25.01 -22.04
N GLN A 88 22.07 -24.85 -23.36
CA GLN A 88 22.36 -23.56 -23.97
C GLN A 88 21.23 -22.55 -23.72
N LYS A 89 19.96 -22.96 -23.89
CA LYS A 89 18.79 -22.09 -23.61
C LYS A 89 18.69 -21.74 -22.10
N LEU A 90 19.11 -22.63 -21.20
CA LEU A 90 19.16 -22.37 -19.77
C LEU A 90 20.26 -21.35 -19.41
N GLU A 91 21.45 -21.48 -20.00
CA GLU A 91 22.54 -20.49 -19.84
C GLU A 91 22.14 -19.13 -20.40
N ASP A 92 21.50 -19.09 -21.57
CA ASP A 92 20.95 -17.88 -22.18
C ASP A 92 19.72 -17.28 -21.42
N GLN A 93 19.26 -17.92 -20.34
CA GLN A 93 18.07 -17.56 -19.55
C GLN A 93 16.78 -17.51 -20.38
N LYS A 94 16.67 -18.26 -21.48
CA LYS A 94 15.47 -18.35 -22.30
C LYS A 94 14.46 -19.34 -21.73
N ILE A 95 14.92 -20.28 -20.90
CA ILE A 95 14.09 -21.23 -20.15
C ILE A 95 14.44 -21.17 -18.66
N SER A 96 13.46 -21.52 -17.82
CA SER A 96 13.58 -21.47 -16.37
C SER A 96 14.21 -22.73 -15.76
N GLY A 97 14.14 -23.85 -16.47
CA GLY A 97 14.70 -25.13 -16.04
C GLY A 97 14.47 -26.24 -17.07
N ILE A 98 15.02 -27.40 -16.78
CA ILE A 98 15.01 -28.58 -17.64
C ILE A 98 14.49 -29.79 -16.83
N PHE A 99 13.43 -30.42 -17.29
CA PHE A 99 12.96 -31.71 -16.80
C PHE A 99 13.69 -32.84 -17.54
N TYR A 100 14.23 -33.77 -16.81
CA TYR A 100 14.87 -34.96 -17.35
C TYR A 100 13.95 -36.19 -17.17
N GLY A 101 13.63 -36.86 -18.28
CA GLY A 101 12.86 -38.08 -18.32
C GLY A 101 13.78 -39.30 -18.07
N THR A 102 13.80 -39.74 -16.82
CA THR A 102 14.51 -40.96 -16.38
C THR A 102 13.53 -41.82 -15.60
N GLU A 103 13.97 -43.00 -15.10
CA GLU A 103 13.17 -43.88 -14.25
C GLU A 103 12.63 -43.11 -13.00
N THR A 104 13.44 -42.21 -12.45
CA THR A 104 13.08 -41.20 -11.46
C THR A 104 13.32 -39.81 -12.07
N PRO A 105 12.26 -39.13 -12.59
CA PRO A 105 12.41 -37.85 -13.20
C PRO A 105 13.02 -36.82 -12.23
N TYR A 106 13.88 -35.93 -12.75
CA TYR A 106 14.48 -34.86 -11.97
C TYR A 106 14.49 -33.53 -12.71
N LEU A 107 14.71 -32.44 -11.95
CA LEU A 107 14.71 -31.07 -12.44
C LEU A 107 16.10 -30.45 -12.30
N LYS A 108 16.58 -29.77 -13.35
CA LYS A 108 17.80 -28.95 -13.34
C LYS A 108 17.43 -27.50 -13.58
N VAL A 109 17.86 -26.62 -12.66
CA VAL A 109 17.58 -25.19 -12.73
C VAL A 109 18.85 -24.36 -12.64
N GLY A 110 18.87 -23.20 -13.28
CA GLY A 110 20.03 -22.31 -13.29
C GLY A 110 20.09 -21.32 -12.12
N LYS A 111 18.97 -21.04 -11.49
CA LYS A 111 18.80 -20.09 -10.35
C LYS A 111 17.62 -20.49 -9.49
N ASN A 112 17.46 -19.86 -8.33
CA ASN A 112 16.26 -20.01 -7.50
C ASN A 112 15.30 -18.82 -7.76
N GLY A 113 14.01 -19.12 -7.91
CA GLY A 113 12.96 -18.13 -8.15
C GLY A 113 11.58 -18.79 -8.19
N LEU A 114 10.55 -17.98 -8.44
CA LEU A 114 9.16 -18.42 -8.46
C LEU A 114 8.92 -19.48 -9.56
N ALA A 115 9.41 -19.24 -10.77
CA ALA A 115 9.29 -20.19 -11.89
C ALA A 115 9.89 -21.55 -11.55
N GLN A 116 11.07 -21.59 -10.91
CA GLN A 116 11.73 -22.80 -10.48
C GLN A 116 10.96 -23.54 -9.37
N SER A 117 10.35 -22.77 -8.44
CA SER A 117 9.50 -23.37 -7.39
C SER A 117 8.24 -24.02 -7.97
N ILE A 118 7.64 -23.42 -9.01
CA ILE A 118 6.50 -24.00 -9.74
C ILE A 118 6.91 -25.31 -10.41
N MET A 119 8.03 -25.29 -11.14
CA MET A 119 8.56 -26.50 -11.81
C MET A 119 8.84 -27.62 -10.80
N GLN A 120 9.40 -27.26 -9.64
CA GLN A 120 9.63 -28.20 -8.56
C GLN A 120 8.33 -28.80 -8.02
N SER A 121 7.30 -27.94 -7.79
CA SER A 121 5.99 -28.41 -7.32
C SER A 121 5.32 -29.35 -8.32
N ILE A 122 5.45 -29.09 -9.63
CA ILE A 122 4.92 -29.95 -10.68
C ILE A 122 5.61 -31.33 -10.63
N LEU A 123 6.95 -31.35 -10.52
CA LEU A 123 7.72 -32.59 -10.39
C LEU A 123 7.36 -33.36 -9.13
N GLU A 124 7.29 -32.70 -7.98
CA GLU A 124 6.91 -33.30 -6.69
C GLU A 124 5.49 -33.88 -6.74
N SER A 125 4.55 -33.16 -7.37
CA SER A 125 3.18 -33.64 -7.57
C SER A 125 3.14 -34.93 -8.39
N TYR A 126 3.93 -35.00 -9.47
CA TYR A 126 4.05 -36.22 -10.27
C TYR A 126 4.64 -37.39 -9.47
N LEU A 127 5.76 -37.17 -8.77
CA LEU A 127 6.44 -38.23 -7.98
C LEU A 127 5.55 -38.76 -6.85
N ASN A 128 4.88 -37.85 -6.12
CA ASN A 128 3.94 -38.25 -5.06
C ASN A 128 2.73 -39.00 -5.63
N GLY A 129 2.23 -38.59 -6.78
CA GLY A 129 1.15 -39.27 -7.48
C GLY A 129 1.54 -40.69 -7.91
N LYS A 130 2.73 -40.81 -8.49
CA LYS A 130 3.28 -42.12 -8.91
C LYS A 130 3.44 -43.08 -7.71
N ASP A 131 4.09 -42.63 -6.64
CA ASP A 131 4.28 -43.39 -5.40
C ASP A 131 2.94 -43.83 -4.78
N THR A 132 1.93 -42.93 -4.79
CA THR A 132 0.58 -43.24 -4.33
C THR A 132 -0.07 -44.34 -5.16
N LEU A 133 0.02 -44.26 -6.49
CA LEU A 133 -0.56 -45.24 -7.38
C LEU A 133 0.17 -46.62 -7.27
N GLU A 134 1.49 -46.62 -7.14
CA GLU A 134 2.29 -47.83 -6.89
C GLU A 134 1.87 -48.48 -5.56
N THR A 135 1.73 -47.70 -4.49
CA THR A 135 1.26 -48.17 -3.18
C THR A 135 -0.15 -48.79 -3.27
N VAL A 136 -1.07 -48.14 -3.99
CA VAL A 136 -2.44 -48.68 -4.18
C VAL A 136 -2.42 -49.96 -5.03
N ALA A 137 -1.55 -50.01 -6.04
CA ALA A 137 -1.42 -51.23 -6.86
C ALA A 137 -0.94 -52.42 -6.06
N ASP A 138 -0.01 -52.19 -5.13
CA ASP A 138 0.60 -53.27 -4.31
C ASP A 138 -0.34 -53.70 -3.18
N VAL A 139 -1.05 -52.80 -2.52
CA VAL A 139 -1.84 -53.10 -1.31
C VAL A 139 -3.31 -53.37 -1.63
N HIS A 140 -3.90 -52.63 -2.59
CA HIS A 140 -5.32 -52.67 -2.93
C HIS A 140 -5.57 -52.54 -4.45
N PRO A 141 -5.16 -53.55 -5.26
CA PRO A 141 -5.27 -53.45 -6.73
C PRO A 141 -6.69 -53.28 -7.23
N GLU A 142 -7.70 -53.74 -6.46
CA GLU A 142 -9.13 -53.57 -6.78
C GLU A 142 -9.60 -52.12 -6.75
N ASN A 143 -8.91 -51.22 -6.03
CA ASN A 143 -9.22 -49.80 -5.92
C ASN A 143 -8.47 -48.92 -6.92
N MET A 144 -7.62 -49.49 -7.78
CA MET A 144 -6.80 -48.73 -8.72
C MET A 144 -7.61 -47.76 -9.61
N LYS A 145 -8.74 -48.24 -10.15
CA LYS A 145 -9.64 -47.38 -10.96
C LYS A 145 -10.18 -46.17 -10.18
N LYS A 146 -10.46 -46.35 -8.89
CA LYS A 146 -10.93 -45.26 -8.03
C LYS A 146 -9.80 -44.28 -7.71
N ALA A 147 -8.60 -44.79 -7.46
CA ALA A 147 -7.43 -43.96 -7.19
C ALA A 147 -7.07 -43.07 -8.41
N VAL A 148 -7.04 -43.65 -9.60
CA VAL A 148 -6.81 -42.88 -10.84
C VAL A 148 -7.90 -41.85 -11.06
N ALA A 149 -9.18 -42.18 -10.86
CA ALA A 149 -10.29 -41.23 -10.99
C ALA A 149 -10.21 -40.11 -9.96
N ALA A 150 -9.83 -40.39 -8.72
CA ALA A 150 -9.66 -39.39 -7.67
C ALA A 150 -8.47 -38.46 -7.92
N MET A 151 -7.42 -38.92 -8.60
CA MET A 151 -6.27 -38.12 -8.95
C MET A 151 -6.51 -37.24 -10.20
N SER A 152 -7.40 -37.71 -11.11
CA SER A 152 -7.80 -36.90 -12.27
C SER A 152 -8.94 -35.91 -11.98
N ASP A 153 -9.66 -36.09 -10.87
CA ASP A 153 -10.68 -35.17 -10.40
C ASP A 153 -10.00 -34.05 -9.58
N TYR A 154 -9.44 -33.07 -10.29
CA TYR A 154 -8.82 -31.90 -9.67
C TYR A 154 -9.90 -31.08 -8.95
N GLN A 155 -10.00 -31.26 -7.64
CA GLN A 155 -10.81 -30.41 -6.80
C GLN A 155 -9.94 -29.24 -6.35
N GLU A 156 -10.41 -28.02 -6.57
CA GLU A 156 -9.80 -26.83 -6.00
C GLU A 156 -9.96 -26.88 -4.47
N LEU A 157 -8.96 -27.48 -3.81
CA LEU A 157 -8.97 -27.71 -2.36
C LEU A 157 -8.62 -26.45 -1.56
N VAL A 158 -8.23 -25.37 -2.24
CA VAL A 158 -7.84 -24.11 -1.63
C VAL A 158 -8.75 -23.01 -2.15
N GLU A 159 -9.74 -22.67 -1.35
CA GLU A 159 -10.54 -21.46 -1.58
C GLU A 159 -9.82 -20.27 -0.93
N ASN A 160 -9.55 -19.22 -1.72
CA ASN A 160 -9.04 -17.96 -1.18
C ASN A 160 -10.13 -17.26 -0.37
N VAL A 161 -10.20 -17.56 0.91
CA VAL A 161 -11.14 -16.94 1.83
C VAL A 161 -10.45 -15.74 2.51
N SER A 162 -10.94 -14.54 2.26
CA SER A 162 -10.52 -13.37 3.03
C SER A 162 -10.96 -13.54 4.49
N ALA A 163 -10.02 -13.36 5.43
CA ALA A 163 -10.32 -13.40 6.88
C ALA A 163 -11.41 -12.39 7.31
N GLY A 164 -11.70 -11.38 6.50
CA GLY A 164 -12.74 -10.37 6.69
C GLY A 164 -13.94 -10.49 5.77
N GLY A 165 -14.03 -11.55 4.95
CA GLY A 165 -15.14 -11.74 3.99
C GLY A 165 -15.09 -10.83 2.76
N ARG A 166 -14.03 -10.03 2.59
CA ARG A 166 -13.80 -9.18 1.41
C ARG A 166 -12.44 -9.51 0.82
N THR A 167 -12.43 -9.95 -0.43
CA THR A 167 -11.19 -10.13 -1.20
C THR A 167 -10.72 -8.79 -1.71
N THR A 168 -9.53 -8.37 -1.30
CA THR A 168 -8.88 -7.18 -1.84
C THR A 168 -7.51 -7.56 -2.38
N ASN A 169 -7.12 -6.90 -3.46
CA ASN A 169 -5.78 -7.02 -4.00
C ASN A 169 -4.74 -6.59 -2.94
N GLY A 170 -3.70 -7.40 -2.70
CA GLY A 170 -2.64 -7.12 -1.72
C GLY A 170 -1.94 -5.77 -1.93
N ASN A 171 -1.96 -5.26 -3.15
CA ASN A 171 -1.38 -3.96 -3.48
C ASN A 171 -2.20 -2.77 -2.96
N MET A 172 -3.43 -2.98 -2.49
CA MET A 172 -4.28 -1.92 -1.94
C MET A 172 -3.70 -1.27 -0.68
N GLU A 173 -2.85 -1.97 0.06
CA GLU A 173 -2.20 -1.42 1.26
C GLU A 173 -1.33 -0.20 0.95
N PHE A 174 -0.68 -0.17 -0.22
CA PHE A 174 0.08 1.01 -0.67
C PHE A 174 -0.82 2.23 -0.87
N PHE A 175 -2.05 2.03 -1.38
CA PHE A 175 -3.01 3.12 -1.55
C PHE A 175 -3.62 3.61 -0.24
N TYR A 176 -3.76 2.74 0.77
CA TYR A 176 -4.16 3.16 2.11
C TYR A 176 -3.05 3.99 2.78
N ALA A 177 -1.80 3.58 2.65
CA ALA A 177 -0.66 4.33 3.13
C ALA A 177 -0.48 5.66 2.37
N LEU A 178 -0.76 5.69 1.05
CA LEU A 178 -0.79 6.91 0.24
C LEU A 178 -1.86 7.89 0.73
N ALA A 179 -3.07 7.42 1.03
CA ALA A 179 -4.13 8.24 1.59
C ALA A 179 -3.74 8.81 2.97
N ALA A 180 -3.07 8.01 3.80
CA ALA A 180 -2.54 8.45 5.08
C ALA A 180 -1.45 9.52 4.92
N MET A 181 -0.49 9.32 4.00
CA MET A 181 0.51 10.32 3.66
C MET A 181 -0.14 11.62 3.15
N ALA A 182 -1.13 11.51 2.27
CA ALA A 182 -1.85 12.67 1.78
C ALA A 182 -2.49 13.47 2.91
N CYS A 183 -3.11 12.80 3.90
CA CYS A 183 -3.64 13.46 5.09
C CYS A 183 -2.55 14.19 5.89
N MET A 184 -1.37 13.57 6.06
CA MET A 184 -0.24 14.16 6.79
C MET A 184 0.34 15.39 6.06
N TYR A 185 0.26 15.44 4.72
CA TYR A 185 0.71 16.59 3.92
C TYR A 185 -0.12 17.87 4.12
N GLY A 186 -1.22 17.80 4.86
CA GLY A 186 -1.89 18.97 5.42
C GLY A 186 -0.96 19.86 6.25
N CYS A 187 0.15 19.34 6.72
CA CYS A 187 1.18 20.09 7.42
C CYS A 187 1.75 21.25 6.60
N PHE A 188 1.86 21.16 5.27
CA PHE A 188 2.31 22.27 4.43
C PHE A 188 1.30 23.42 4.40
N ILE A 189 0.00 23.09 4.34
CA ILE A 189 -1.07 24.09 4.41
C ILE A 189 -1.12 24.70 5.82
N GLY A 190 -0.93 23.88 6.86
CA GLY A 190 -0.85 24.33 8.24
C GLY A 190 0.33 25.26 8.50
N LEU A 191 1.52 24.89 7.99
CA LEU A 191 2.73 25.72 8.06
C LEU A 191 2.49 27.11 7.45
N GLY A 192 2.03 27.16 6.19
CA GLY A 192 1.72 28.42 5.53
C GLY A 192 0.68 29.26 6.27
N SER A 193 -0.34 28.61 6.87
CA SER A 193 -1.36 29.32 7.67
C SER A 193 -0.79 29.90 8.95
N ALA A 194 0.11 29.20 9.62
CA ALA A 194 0.77 29.71 10.83
C ALA A 194 1.72 30.87 10.51
N MET A 195 2.40 30.85 9.36
CA MET A 195 3.22 31.97 8.88
C MET A 195 2.41 33.26 8.68
N TRP A 196 1.14 33.17 8.28
CA TRP A 196 0.23 34.30 8.14
C TRP A 196 -0.28 34.84 9.49
N LEU A 197 -0.14 34.12 10.56
CA LEU A 197 -0.51 34.52 11.91
C LEU A 197 0.64 35.18 12.69
N GLN A 198 1.87 35.11 12.15
CA GLN A 198 3.08 35.60 12.81
C GLN A 198 3.61 36.89 12.13
N ALA A 199 3.56 38.01 12.82
CA ALA A 199 3.93 39.33 12.28
C ALA A 199 5.40 39.43 11.83
N ASN A 200 6.29 38.65 12.44
CA ASN A 200 7.73 38.61 12.17
C ASN A 200 8.13 37.85 10.89
N LEU A 201 7.20 37.10 10.29
CA LEU A 201 7.54 36.26 9.13
C LEU A 201 7.17 36.87 7.79
N SER A 202 6.23 37.85 7.75
CA SER A 202 5.93 38.57 6.50
C SER A 202 5.28 39.92 6.78
N THR A 203 5.50 40.89 5.86
CA THR A 203 4.88 42.23 5.92
C THR A 203 3.35 42.19 5.86
N LEU A 204 2.79 41.20 5.15
CA LEU A 204 1.35 40.98 5.05
C LEU A 204 0.79 40.39 6.36
N ALA A 205 1.51 39.51 7.03
CA ALA A 205 1.14 39.00 8.33
C ALA A 205 1.18 40.11 9.39
N ALA A 206 2.18 40.98 9.34
CA ALA A 206 2.25 42.17 10.22
C ALA A 206 1.00 43.05 10.07
N ARG A 207 0.59 43.39 8.84
CA ARG A 207 -0.65 44.14 8.57
C ARG A 207 -1.90 43.43 9.08
N GLN A 208 -1.97 42.13 8.98
CA GLN A 208 -3.10 41.32 9.48
C GLN A 208 -3.14 41.34 11.02
N CYS A 209 -1.99 41.30 11.69
CA CYS A 209 -1.93 41.37 13.15
C CYS A 209 -2.37 42.71 13.74
N VAL A 210 -2.22 43.81 13.00
CA VAL A 210 -2.66 45.17 13.40
C VAL A 210 -4.16 45.39 13.08
N SER A 211 -4.79 44.52 12.32
CA SER A 211 -6.22 44.68 11.97
C SER A 211 -7.12 44.54 13.21
N PRO A 212 -8.29 45.26 13.23
CA PRO A 212 -9.21 45.26 14.39
C PRO A 212 -10.01 43.96 14.54
N VAL A 213 -9.43 42.82 14.13
CA VAL A 213 -10.05 41.49 14.22
C VAL A 213 -9.46 40.75 15.41
N HIS A 214 -10.33 40.20 16.25
CA HIS A 214 -9.91 39.43 17.41
C HIS A 214 -9.03 38.25 17.00
N ARG A 215 -7.85 38.10 17.64
CA ARG A 215 -6.84 37.12 17.25
C ARG A 215 -7.37 35.67 17.22
N LEU A 216 -8.20 35.28 18.21
CA LEU A 216 -8.83 33.96 18.21
C LEU A 216 -9.67 33.71 16.95
N LYS A 217 -10.39 34.74 16.48
CA LYS A 217 -11.18 34.66 15.25
C LYS A 217 -10.31 34.46 14.02
N MET A 218 -9.12 35.05 13.97
CA MET A 218 -8.15 34.87 12.89
C MET A 218 -7.57 33.44 12.92
N ILE A 219 -7.15 32.95 14.08
CA ILE A 219 -6.62 31.59 14.24
C ILE A 219 -7.67 30.54 13.81
N LEU A 220 -8.90 30.67 14.30
CA LEU A 220 -9.99 29.77 13.90
C LEU A 220 -10.30 29.84 12.41
N THR A 221 -10.25 31.05 11.82
CA THR A 221 -10.45 31.23 10.37
C THR A 221 -9.37 30.50 9.57
N GLU A 222 -8.09 30.61 9.97
CA GLU A 222 -6.98 29.96 9.30
C GLU A 222 -7.04 28.44 9.45
N LEU A 223 -7.38 27.92 10.64
CA LEU A 223 -7.59 26.50 10.89
C LEU A 223 -8.71 25.92 10.02
N ILE A 224 -9.89 26.53 10.06
CA ILE A 224 -11.06 26.06 9.33
C ILE A 224 -10.82 26.13 7.82
N SER A 225 -10.25 27.21 7.30
CA SER A 225 -9.95 27.37 5.88
C SER A 225 -8.90 26.37 5.41
N SER A 226 -7.89 26.04 6.24
CA SER A 226 -6.88 25.05 5.94
C SER A 226 -7.47 23.65 5.92
N PHE A 227 -8.30 23.33 6.92
CA PHE A 227 -9.00 22.05 6.99
C PHE A 227 -9.90 21.83 5.76
N ILE A 228 -10.76 22.82 5.42
CA ILE A 228 -11.66 22.69 4.26
C ILE A 228 -10.86 22.45 2.99
N LEU A 229 -9.83 23.25 2.75
CA LEU A 229 -9.02 23.14 1.54
C LEU A 229 -8.31 21.79 1.48
N HIS A 230 -7.69 21.37 2.59
CA HIS A 230 -6.96 20.12 2.63
C HIS A 230 -7.87 18.88 2.56
N PHE A 231 -8.99 18.92 3.24
CA PHE A 231 -10.00 17.87 3.15
C PHE A 231 -10.47 17.68 1.70
N LEU A 232 -10.76 18.77 0.98
CA LEU A 232 -11.11 18.70 -0.45
C LEU A 232 -9.99 18.09 -1.30
N ASN A 233 -8.72 18.44 -1.04
CA ASN A 233 -7.58 17.85 -1.75
C ASN A 233 -7.51 16.34 -1.56
N VAL A 234 -7.66 15.84 -0.32
CA VAL A 234 -7.60 14.40 -0.05
C VAL A 234 -8.84 13.67 -0.58
N VAL A 235 -10.02 14.30 -0.54
CA VAL A 235 -11.23 13.75 -1.17
C VAL A 235 -11.03 13.61 -2.68
N ILE A 236 -10.42 14.59 -3.35
CA ILE A 236 -10.07 14.51 -4.77
C ILE A 236 -9.15 13.31 -5.02
N LEU A 237 -8.15 13.07 -4.17
CA LEU A 237 -7.28 11.90 -4.28
C LEU A 237 -8.06 10.58 -4.16
N ILE A 238 -8.95 10.46 -3.15
CA ILE A 238 -9.76 9.23 -2.96
C ILE A 238 -10.67 9.00 -4.17
N VAL A 239 -11.33 10.06 -4.66
CA VAL A 239 -12.19 9.99 -5.85
C VAL A 239 -11.36 9.61 -7.09
N TYR A 240 -10.18 10.19 -7.25
CA TYR A 240 -9.25 9.85 -8.33
C TYR A 240 -8.83 8.38 -8.27
N CYS A 241 -8.38 7.89 -7.12
CA CYS A 241 -8.00 6.48 -6.96
C CYS A 241 -9.19 5.54 -7.25
N LYS A 242 -10.39 5.87 -6.75
CA LYS A 242 -11.56 5.00 -6.90
C LYS A 242 -12.16 4.99 -8.31
N TYR A 243 -12.29 6.15 -8.96
CA TYR A 243 -13.03 6.27 -10.22
C TYR A 243 -12.16 6.42 -11.45
N VAL A 244 -10.94 6.97 -11.33
CA VAL A 244 -10.01 7.13 -12.45
C VAL A 244 -9.05 5.95 -12.52
N LEU A 245 -8.42 5.60 -11.39
CA LEU A 245 -7.53 4.44 -11.31
C LEU A 245 -8.28 3.12 -11.07
N GLN A 246 -9.61 3.16 -10.90
CA GLN A 246 -10.50 2.00 -10.70
C GLN A 246 -10.07 1.06 -9.56
N MET A 247 -9.43 1.64 -8.53
CA MET A 247 -8.98 0.86 -7.37
C MET A 247 -10.17 0.39 -6.53
N GLU A 248 -10.13 -0.85 -6.08
CA GLU A 248 -11.23 -1.51 -5.35
C GLU A 248 -11.32 -1.05 -3.89
N PHE A 249 -11.94 0.11 -3.65
CA PHE A 249 -12.33 0.53 -2.31
C PHE A 249 -13.72 -0.05 -1.98
N GLN A 250 -13.75 -1.16 -1.24
CA GLN A 250 -14.99 -1.85 -0.85
C GLN A 250 -15.67 -1.20 0.36
N GLY A 251 -14.93 -0.41 1.14
CA GLY A 251 -15.44 0.26 2.32
C GLY A 251 -16.47 1.35 2.01
N SER A 252 -17.32 1.65 3.00
CA SER A 252 -18.29 2.73 2.91
C SER A 252 -17.61 4.09 2.73
N MET A 253 -18.03 4.89 1.74
CA MET A 253 -17.49 6.22 1.48
C MET A 253 -17.62 7.14 2.71
N GLY A 254 -18.70 7.03 3.48
CA GLY A 254 -18.88 7.81 4.71
C GLY A 254 -17.82 7.51 5.77
N LYS A 255 -17.47 6.23 5.97
CA LYS A 255 -16.38 5.84 6.88
C LYS A 255 -15.03 6.36 6.38
N MET A 256 -14.75 6.29 5.07
CA MET A 256 -13.51 6.84 4.48
C MET A 256 -13.41 8.35 4.69
N LEU A 257 -14.48 9.11 4.45
CA LEU A 257 -14.52 10.54 4.67
C LEU A 257 -14.28 10.92 6.14
N LEU A 258 -14.76 10.10 7.08
CA LEU A 258 -14.51 10.30 8.50
C LEU A 258 -13.03 10.13 8.85
N ILE A 259 -12.39 9.08 8.33
CA ILE A 259 -10.93 8.85 8.49
C ILE A 259 -10.15 10.05 7.93
N VAL A 260 -10.48 10.46 6.69
CA VAL A 260 -9.84 11.59 6.02
C VAL A 260 -10.01 12.87 6.81
N ALA A 261 -11.20 13.14 7.34
CA ALA A 261 -11.45 14.33 8.15
C ALA A 261 -10.55 14.37 9.40
N ALA A 262 -10.46 13.26 10.14
CA ALA A 262 -9.58 13.15 11.30
C ALA A 262 -8.10 13.33 10.91
N GLY A 263 -7.65 12.63 9.86
CA GLY A 263 -6.28 12.72 9.36
C GLY A 263 -5.90 14.13 8.89
N CYS A 264 -6.80 14.83 8.18
CA CYS A 264 -6.58 16.20 7.74
C CYS A 264 -6.44 17.19 8.91
N VAL A 265 -7.24 17.01 9.97
CA VAL A 265 -7.08 17.84 11.19
C VAL A 265 -5.71 17.64 11.82
N ILE A 266 -5.26 16.39 11.94
CA ILE A 266 -3.93 16.06 12.47
C ILE A 266 -2.84 16.70 11.61
N GLY A 267 -2.87 16.49 10.30
CA GLY A 267 -1.85 17.03 9.38
C GLY A 267 -1.75 18.56 9.45
N VAL A 268 -2.87 19.26 9.32
CA VAL A 268 -2.90 20.74 9.42
C VAL A 268 -2.39 21.22 10.77
N SER A 269 -2.82 20.59 11.85
CA SER A 269 -2.42 20.98 13.23
C SER A 269 -0.93 20.75 13.48
N MET A 270 -0.35 19.67 12.95
CA MET A 270 1.10 19.43 13.01
C MET A 270 1.88 20.53 12.30
N GLY A 271 1.42 21.00 11.13
CA GLY A 271 2.05 22.08 10.42
C GLY A 271 2.07 23.40 11.22
N ILE A 272 0.95 23.72 11.86
CA ILE A 272 0.84 24.88 12.73
C ILE A 272 1.78 24.74 13.94
N LEU A 273 1.81 23.56 14.55
CA LEU A 273 2.68 23.27 15.71
C LEU A 273 4.17 23.47 15.35
N VAL A 274 4.64 22.84 14.27
CA VAL A 274 6.06 22.93 13.87
C VAL A 274 6.42 24.37 13.47
N CYS A 275 5.50 25.11 12.81
CA CYS A 275 5.75 26.51 12.50
C CYS A 275 5.98 27.34 13.77
N SER A 276 5.27 27.02 14.83
CA SER A 276 5.27 27.77 16.08
C SER A 276 6.39 27.33 17.06
N ILE A 277 7.13 26.26 16.74
CA ILE A 277 8.27 25.83 17.56
C ILE A 277 9.57 26.45 17.02
N GLY A 278 10.19 27.28 17.86
CA GLY A 278 11.53 27.80 17.64
C GLY A 278 11.66 28.85 16.51
N LYS A 279 12.79 29.56 16.50
CA LYS A 279 13.11 30.64 15.56
C LYS A 279 13.88 30.06 14.32
N PHE A 280 13.41 28.94 13.77
CA PHE A 280 14.05 28.35 12.58
C PHE A 280 13.63 29.08 11.31
N SER A 281 14.51 29.06 10.30
CA SER A 281 14.18 29.55 8.96
C SER A 281 13.05 28.70 8.33
N GLU A 282 12.34 29.27 7.36
CA GLU A 282 11.25 28.61 6.64
C GLU A 282 11.72 27.28 6.02
N GLY A 283 12.90 27.25 5.37
CA GLY A 283 13.45 26.04 4.77
C GLY A 283 13.70 24.91 5.77
N ILE A 284 14.18 25.24 6.98
CA ILE A 284 14.37 24.25 8.06
C ILE A 284 13.02 23.70 8.51
N LYS A 285 12.01 24.56 8.69
CA LYS A 285 10.66 24.13 9.09
C LYS A 285 10.04 23.21 8.04
N VAL A 286 10.18 23.53 6.75
CA VAL A 286 9.75 22.66 5.63
C VAL A 286 10.49 21.32 5.65
N GLY A 287 11.82 21.34 5.87
CA GLY A 287 12.62 20.12 5.99
C GLY A 287 12.18 19.21 7.14
N ILE A 288 11.89 19.80 8.32
CA ILE A 288 11.34 19.05 9.46
C ILE A 288 9.99 18.42 9.12
N MET A 289 9.08 19.19 8.47
CA MET A 289 7.76 18.69 8.08
C MET A 289 7.87 17.53 7.07
N LEU A 290 8.72 17.67 6.05
CA LEU A 290 9.01 16.60 5.10
C LEU A 290 9.55 15.36 5.81
N GLY A 291 10.53 15.54 6.69
CA GLY A 291 11.12 14.43 7.44
C GLY A 291 10.10 13.69 8.28
N ILE A 292 9.29 14.40 9.07
CA ILE A 292 8.24 13.78 9.90
C ILE A 292 7.20 13.09 9.00
N SER A 293 6.66 13.77 7.99
CA SER A 293 5.61 13.22 7.14
C SER A 293 6.07 12.00 6.36
N MET A 294 7.29 12.02 5.81
CA MET A 294 7.86 10.87 5.08
C MET A 294 8.15 9.70 6.01
N THR A 295 8.80 9.96 7.16
CA THR A 295 9.12 8.88 8.11
C THR A 295 7.85 8.21 8.62
N THR A 296 6.84 8.98 9.03
CA THR A 296 5.57 8.42 9.50
C THR A 296 4.86 7.61 8.41
N SER A 297 4.92 8.06 7.15
CA SER A 297 4.30 7.37 6.01
C SER A 297 5.05 6.10 5.60
N VAL A 298 6.38 6.11 5.63
CA VAL A 298 7.19 4.90 5.37
C VAL A 298 6.91 3.83 6.44
N LEU A 299 6.84 4.23 7.71
CA LEU A 299 6.48 3.32 8.81
C LEU A 299 5.02 2.82 8.71
N ALA A 300 4.15 3.55 8.02
CA ALA A 300 2.77 3.14 7.73
C ALA A 300 2.65 2.18 6.52
N GLY A 301 3.77 1.83 5.86
CA GLY A 301 3.80 0.88 4.74
C GLY A 301 3.81 1.51 3.34
N LEU A 302 4.06 2.81 3.20
CA LEU A 302 4.02 3.52 1.91
C LEU A 302 5.00 2.96 0.87
N VAL A 303 6.19 2.55 1.29
CA VAL A 303 7.25 2.04 0.40
C VAL A 303 7.28 0.52 0.40
N ASN A 304 7.09 -0.08 1.57
CA ASN A 304 7.10 -1.52 1.73
C ASN A 304 6.26 -1.91 2.96
N VAL A 305 5.25 -2.71 2.73
CA VAL A 305 4.33 -3.21 3.76
C VAL A 305 5.06 -4.05 4.82
N GLN A 306 6.14 -4.73 4.45
CA GLN A 306 6.96 -5.51 5.39
C GLN A 306 7.59 -4.65 6.47
N ILE A 307 7.92 -3.38 6.18
CA ILE A 307 8.44 -2.42 7.17
C ILE A 307 7.38 -2.18 8.26
N LYS A 308 6.12 -1.93 7.86
CA LYS A 308 5.00 -1.77 8.79
C LYS A 308 4.87 -2.99 9.71
N HIS A 309 4.86 -4.19 9.14
CA HIS A 309 4.75 -5.43 9.91
C HIS A 309 5.95 -5.67 10.83
N ALA A 310 7.17 -5.34 10.38
CA ALA A 310 8.37 -5.45 11.22
C ALA A 310 8.32 -4.51 12.42
N VAL A 311 7.87 -3.25 12.20
CA VAL A 311 7.72 -2.26 13.28
C VAL A 311 6.59 -2.67 14.24
N ASP A 312 5.47 -3.18 13.74
CA ASP A 312 4.36 -3.65 14.58
C ASP A 312 4.77 -4.80 15.50
N ARG A 313 5.68 -5.67 15.04
CA ARG A 313 6.21 -6.77 15.85
C ARG A 313 7.28 -6.33 16.84
N ALA A 314 8.21 -5.47 16.40
CA ALA A 314 9.36 -5.07 17.21
C ALA A 314 9.03 -3.94 18.21
N LEU A 315 8.27 -2.94 17.76
CA LEU A 315 7.98 -1.70 18.49
C LEU A 315 6.52 -1.26 18.29
N PRO A 316 5.52 -2.02 18.79
CA PRO A 316 4.11 -1.77 18.51
C PRO A 316 3.61 -0.38 18.95
N LEU A 317 4.27 0.23 19.96
CA LEU A 317 3.94 1.58 20.42
C LEU A 317 4.24 2.65 19.36
N VAL A 318 5.27 2.44 18.52
CA VAL A 318 5.65 3.41 17.50
C VAL A 318 4.50 3.58 16.48
N ASN A 319 3.96 2.49 15.95
CA ASN A 319 2.86 2.56 14.98
C ASN A 319 1.53 2.95 15.63
N LYS A 320 1.29 2.60 16.90
CA LYS A 320 0.11 3.10 17.65
C LYS A 320 0.14 4.61 17.88
N LEU A 321 1.31 5.22 17.99
CA LEU A 321 1.49 6.67 18.13
C LEU A 321 1.70 7.38 16.80
N ASN A 322 1.87 6.63 15.72
CA ASN A 322 2.04 7.16 14.37
C ASN A 322 0.67 7.42 13.71
N PRO A 323 0.25 8.67 13.52
CA PRO A 323 -1.06 8.96 12.94
C PRO A 323 -1.21 8.42 11.52
N ALA A 324 -0.14 8.37 10.71
CA ALA A 324 -0.21 7.80 9.37
C ALA A 324 -0.46 6.28 9.42
N ALA A 325 0.14 5.56 10.37
CA ALA A 325 -0.10 4.13 10.54
C ALA A 325 -1.54 3.85 10.99
N VAL A 326 -2.08 4.63 11.93
CA VAL A 326 -3.47 4.48 12.39
C VAL A 326 -4.47 4.83 11.28
N ILE A 327 -4.22 5.86 10.45
CA ILE A 327 -5.04 6.20 9.28
C ILE A 327 -5.02 5.05 8.27
N SER A 328 -3.83 4.52 7.92
CA SER A 328 -3.68 3.40 7.00
C SER A 328 -4.39 2.14 7.53
N ASP A 329 -4.29 1.87 8.84
CA ASP A 329 -4.96 0.72 9.48
C ASP A 329 -6.48 0.87 9.49
N ALA A 330 -7.00 2.07 9.74
CA ALA A 330 -8.43 2.36 9.65
C ALA A 330 -8.98 2.16 8.23
N PHE A 331 -8.23 2.56 7.18
CA PHE A 331 -8.58 2.25 5.79
C PHE A 331 -8.56 0.76 5.52
N TYR A 332 -7.52 0.06 5.96
CA TYR A 332 -7.40 -1.39 5.84
C TYR A 332 -8.56 -2.11 6.53
N CYS A 333 -8.91 -1.69 7.74
CA CYS A 333 -10.00 -2.26 8.52
C CYS A 333 -11.35 -2.20 7.78
N ILE A 334 -11.71 -1.06 7.18
CA ILE A 334 -13.01 -0.91 6.51
C ILE A 334 -13.07 -1.55 5.13
N ASN A 335 -11.92 -1.78 4.49
CA ASN A 335 -11.87 -2.34 3.13
C ASN A 335 -11.63 -3.86 3.12
N VAL A 336 -10.94 -4.41 4.12
CA VAL A 336 -10.56 -5.83 4.18
C VAL A 336 -11.35 -6.60 5.23
N TYR A 337 -11.36 -6.13 6.47
CA TYR A 337 -11.96 -6.89 7.59
C TYR A 337 -13.43 -6.58 7.85
N ASP A 338 -13.88 -5.35 7.55
CA ASP A 338 -15.18 -4.79 7.96
C ASP A 338 -15.49 -4.99 9.46
N ASP A 339 -14.44 -4.91 10.31
CA ASP A 339 -14.56 -5.04 11.76
C ASP A 339 -14.97 -3.70 12.40
N PRO A 340 -16.21 -3.58 12.90
CA PRO A 340 -16.68 -2.32 13.50
C PRO A 340 -16.00 -1.99 14.83
N VAL A 341 -15.46 -2.98 15.56
CA VAL A 341 -14.79 -2.76 16.85
C VAL A 341 -13.41 -2.17 16.62
N ARG A 342 -12.63 -2.76 15.72
CA ARG A 342 -11.31 -2.26 15.33
C ARG A 342 -11.42 -0.86 14.74
N PHE A 343 -12.32 -0.64 13.79
CA PHE A 343 -12.59 0.67 13.21
C PHE A 343 -12.92 1.73 14.27
N ARG A 344 -13.79 1.41 15.24
CA ARG A 344 -14.13 2.34 16.34
C ARG A 344 -12.91 2.69 17.19
N ASN A 345 -12.03 1.72 17.48
CA ASN A 345 -10.82 1.94 18.24
C ASN A 345 -9.84 2.85 17.49
N ASP A 346 -9.68 2.65 16.17
CA ASP A 346 -8.82 3.48 15.33
C ASP A 346 -9.34 4.93 15.27
N ILE A 347 -10.65 5.11 15.06
CA ILE A 347 -11.27 6.44 15.06
C ILE A 347 -11.13 7.12 16.43
N LEU A 348 -11.29 6.38 17.53
CA LEU A 348 -11.10 6.91 18.87
C LEU A 348 -9.65 7.35 19.09
N THR A 349 -8.68 6.54 18.64
CA THR A 349 -7.26 6.86 18.69
C THR A 349 -6.95 8.12 17.88
N LEU A 350 -7.45 8.22 16.66
CA LEU A 350 -7.31 9.41 15.82
C LEU A 350 -7.95 10.65 16.48
N PHE A 351 -9.10 10.50 17.10
CA PHE A 351 -9.77 11.61 17.80
C PHE A 351 -8.96 12.10 19.01
N ILE A 352 -8.38 11.17 19.79
CA ILE A 352 -7.48 11.51 20.91
C ILE A 352 -6.24 12.24 20.37
N MET A 353 -5.60 11.74 19.30
CA MET A 353 -4.45 12.39 18.66
C MET A 353 -4.80 13.79 18.17
N CYS A 354 -5.94 13.93 17.45
CA CYS A 354 -6.45 15.23 17.01
C CYS A 354 -6.56 16.22 18.19
N THR A 355 -7.20 15.79 19.27
CA THR A 355 -7.44 16.64 20.44
C THR A 355 -6.13 17.07 21.09
N VAL A 356 -5.20 16.15 21.27
CA VAL A 356 -3.88 16.44 21.87
C VAL A 356 -3.09 17.39 20.99
N ILE A 357 -2.97 17.11 19.68
CA ILE A 357 -2.18 17.92 18.76
C ILE A 357 -2.80 19.32 18.61
N LEU A 358 -4.12 19.43 18.50
CA LEU A 358 -4.83 20.70 18.47
C LEU A 358 -4.61 21.52 19.76
N ALA A 359 -4.75 20.89 20.92
CA ALA A 359 -4.55 21.54 22.21
C ALA A 359 -3.12 22.07 22.35
N VAL A 360 -2.12 21.25 22.03
CA VAL A 360 -0.70 21.64 22.07
C VAL A 360 -0.45 22.77 21.07
N SER A 361 -0.93 22.64 19.82
CA SER A 361 -0.79 23.68 18.78
C SER A 361 -1.40 25.01 19.23
N PHE A 362 -2.59 24.97 19.85
CA PHE A 362 -3.27 26.16 20.34
C PHE A 362 -2.49 26.83 21.48
N VAL A 363 -1.99 26.07 22.44
CA VAL A 363 -1.18 26.59 23.57
C VAL A 363 0.10 27.24 23.06
N VAL A 364 0.81 26.59 22.13
CA VAL A 364 2.07 27.11 21.58
C VAL A 364 1.82 28.38 20.77
N VAL A 365 0.83 28.41 19.87
CA VAL A 365 0.47 29.61 19.08
C VAL A 365 0.04 30.77 20.00
N ARG A 366 -0.65 30.48 21.11
CA ARG A 366 -1.06 31.51 22.07
C ARG A 366 0.14 32.10 22.83
N ARG A 367 1.14 31.28 23.16
CA ARG A 367 2.33 31.70 23.92
C ARG A 367 3.25 32.59 23.11
N GLU A 368 3.41 32.35 21.80
CA GLU A 368 4.28 33.14 20.91
C GLU A 368 3.82 34.62 20.72
N ARG A 369 2.62 34.94 21.18
CA ARG A 369 2.05 36.29 21.05
C ARG A 369 2.92 37.42 21.63
N TYR A 370 3.73 37.09 22.66
CA TYR A 370 4.47 38.10 23.41
C TYR A 370 5.92 38.29 22.92
N ASP A 371 6.44 37.36 22.10
CA ASP A 371 7.81 37.42 21.60
C ASP A 371 7.93 38.09 20.22
N SER A 372 6.82 38.39 19.55
CA SER A 372 6.79 38.91 18.17
C SER A 372 6.42 40.38 18.04
N ILE A 373 6.23 41.12 19.12
CA ILE A 373 6.05 42.55 19.22
C ILE A 373 7.17 43.13 20.06
#